data_d81ae83a6a967e0bae906b7d0692ee34
#
_entry.id   d81ae83a6a967e0bae906b7d0692ee34
#
_cell.length_a   1.000
_cell.length_b   1.000
_cell.length_c   1.000
_cell.angle_alpha   90.00
_cell.angle_beta   90.00
_cell.angle_gamma   90.00
#
_symmetry.space_group_name_H-M   'P 1'
#
loop_
_entity.id
_entity.type
_entity.pdbx_description
1 polymer ?
#
loop_
_entity_poly.entity_id
_entity_poly.type
_entity_poly.pdbx_seq_one_letter_code
_entity_poly.pdbx_strand_id
1 'polypeptide(L)'
;SCGAMASQDIADFIRTHREYRRFAVVMSGDTGFFSGTKKLLPLLEGCDTAVLPGLSSLSYLCARLRTSYEDVRVVSLHGRQHNILPEVRANGRLFALVGGERGINDLCRTLTEGDLGHVSVYVGQRLGYPDERIVRGTAAELTDGVYAPLSVALIENPHPDAVVTPGLPDDAFLRSAEGMPVVPMTKSEVRVVCLSKLRLTERSVCWDIGAGTGSVSVEMALQAKQGLVCAVE
;
A
#
# COMPACT_ATOMS: atom_id res chain seq x y z
N SER A 1 -1.41 25.60 25.35
CA SER A 1 -0.22 24.86 24.96
C SER A 1 -0.41 24.32 23.55
N CYS A 2 0.50 24.61 22.63
CA CYS A 2 0.52 24.04 21.29
C CYS A 2 1.78 23.17 21.19
N GLY A 3 1.60 21.88 20.90
CA GLY A 3 2.71 20.95 20.72
C GLY A 3 2.22 19.66 20.06
N ALA A 4 3.12 18.93 19.41
CA ALA A 4 2.81 17.60 18.91
C ALA A 4 2.63 16.65 20.11
N MET A 5 1.49 15.95 20.16
CA MET A 5 1.14 15.05 21.26
C MET A 5 0.65 13.72 20.69
N ALA A 6 0.94 12.62 21.38
CA ALA A 6 0.33 11.32 21.04
C ALA A 6 -1.17 11.32 21.40
N SER A 7 -1.95 10.46 20.75
CA SER A 7 -3.41 10.40 20.97
C SER A 7 -3.77 10.18 22.45
N GLN A 8 -3.00 9.37 23.17
CA GLN A 8 -3.22 9.13 24.59
C GLN A 8 -2.99 10.40 25.42
N ASP A 9 -1.88 11.11 25.15
CA ASP A 9 -1.54 12.34 25.87
C ASP A 9 -2.58 13.45 25.65
N ILE A 10 -3.14 13.52 24.43
CA ILE A 10 -4.26 14.44 24.11
C ILE A 10 -5.49 14.09 24.95
N ALA A 11 -5.86 12.82 25.02
CA ALA A 11 -7.01 12.38 25.78
C ALA A 11 -6.82 12.64 27.29
N ASP A 12 -5.64 12.37 27.81
CA ASP A 12 -5.31 12.62 29.22
C ASP A 12 -5.26 14.11 29.53
N PHE A 13 -4.73 14.93 28.62
CA PHE A 13 -4.78 16.38 28.74
C PHE A 13 -6.22 16.89 28.85
N ILE A 14 -7.12 16.44 27.98
CA ILE A 14 -8.53 16.82 28.00
C ILE A 14 -9.21 16.42 29.31
N ARG A 15 -8.90 15.22 29.84
CA ARG A 15 -9.47 14.72 31.11
C ARG A 15 -8.98 15.49 32.35
N THR A 16 -7.75 15.94 32.33
CA THR A 16 -7.12 16.59 33.47
C THR A 16 -7.39 18.11 33.56
N HIS A 17 -7.64 18.75 32.41
CA HIS A 17 -7.84 20.21 32.33
C HIS A 17 -9.33 20.58 32.28
N ARG A 18 -10.06 20.25 33.32
CA ARG A 18 -11.53 20.47 33.41
C ARG A 18 -11.96 21.92 33.50
N GLU A 19 -11.03 22.83 33.70
CA GLU A 19 -11.25 24.28 33.67
C GLU A 19 -11.60 24.77 32.26
N TYR A 20 -11.22 24.03 31.21
CA TYR A 20 -11.58 24.34 29.82
C TYR A 20 -12.86 23.61 29.43
N ARG A 21 -13.81 24.35 28.86
CA ARG A 21 -15.08 23.81 28.37
C ARG A 21 -15.00 23.31 26.91
N ARG A 22 -14.02 23.78 26.14
CA ARG A 22 -13.85 23.47 24.72
C ARG A 22 -12.37 23.28 24.41
N PHE A 23 -12.09 22.22 23.69
CA PHE A 23 -10.76 21.89 23.17
C PHE A 23 -10.81 21.85 21.65
N ALA A 24 -9.78 22.35 21.00
CA ALA A 24 -9.55 22.19 19.58
C ALA A 24 -8.30 21.35 19.37
N VAL A 25 -8.45 20.18 18.74
CA VAL A 25 -7.33 19.32 18.34
C VAL A 25 -7.11 19.48 16.86
N VAL A 26 -5.93 20.00 16.49
CA VAL A 26 -5.57 20.21 15.08
C VAL A 26 -4.79 19.02 14.57
N MET A 27 -5.27 18.42 13.48
CA MET A 27 -4.59 17.33 12.78
C MET A 27 -4.01 17.85 11.47
N SER A 28 -2.87 17.28 11.05
CA SER A 28 -2.33 17.57 9.73
C SER A 28 -3.15 16.86 8.65
N GLY A 29 -3.54 17.58 7.60
CA GLY A 29 -4.30 17.05 6.48
C GLY A 29 -5.78 16.82 6.80
N ASP A 30 -6.35 15.78 6.22
CA ASP A 30 -7.75 15.39 6.43
C ASP A 30 -7.87 14.43 7.62
N THR A 31 -8.79 14.72 8.52
CA THR A 31 -9.08 13.91 9.72
C THR A 31 -9.54 12.49 9.40
N GLY A 32 -10.12 12.26 8.21
CA GLY A 32 -10.57 10.94 7.72
C GLY A 32 -9.52 10.18 6.90
N PHE A 33 -8.40 10.81 6.53
CA PHE A 33 -7.42 10.24 5.62
C PHE A 33 -6.11 9.88 6.33
N PHE A 34 -5.97 8.63 6.76
CA PHE A 34 -4.78 8.11 7.48
C PHE A 34 -4.32 8.98 8.67
N SER A 35 -5.25 9.63 9.31
CA SER A 35 -5.04 10.56 10.39
C SER A 35 -4.96 9.88 11.77
N GLY A 36 -4.30 10.54 12.71
CA GLY A 36 -4.31 10.19 14.13
C GLY A 36 -5.71 10.23 14.77
N THR A 37 -6.68 10.89 14.14
CA THR A 37 -8.08 10.94 14.56
C THR A 37 -8.68 9.56 14.81
N LYS A 38 -8.37 8.57 13.97
CA LYS A 38 -8.82 7.18 14.14
C LYS A 38 -8.41 6.57 15.49
N LYS A 39 -7.23 6.96 16.01
CA LYS A 39 -6.72 6.49 17.31
C LYS A 39 -7.23 7.34 18.47
N LEU A 40 -7.52 8.62 18.22
CA LEU A 40 -7.95 9.55 19.24
C LEU A 40 -9.43 9.41 19.60
N LEU A 41 -10.32 9.26 18.60
CA LEU A 41 -11.77 9.24 18.84
C LEU A 41 -12.23 8.20 19.87
N PRO A 42 -11.75 6.94 19.86
CA PRO A 42 -12.13 5.97 20.89
C PRO A 42 -11.70 6.38 22.30
N LEU A 43 -10.64 7.18 22.45
CA LEU A 43 -10.15 7.67 23.72
C LEU A 43 -10.98 8.84 24.28
N LEU A 44 -11.82 9.45 23.44
CA LEU A 44 -12.72 10.56 23.76
C LEU A 44 -14.17 10.11 23.95
N GLU A 45 -14.40 8.80 24.13
CA GLU A 45 -15.73 8.26 24.41
C GLU A 45 -16.34 8.95 25.64
N GLY A 46 -17.59 9.42 25.51
CA GLY A 46 -18.27 10.23 26.54
C GLY A 46 -18.06 11.75 26.42
N CYS A 47 -17.20 12.22 25.49
CA CYS A 47 -17.09 13.63 25.16
C CYS A 47 -18.00 13.99 23.97
N ASP A 48 -18.64 15.16 24.01
CA ASP A 48 -19.31 15.72 22.84
C ASP A 48 -18.24 16.21 21.84
N THR A 49 -18.11 15.48 20.71
CA THR A 49 -17.04 15.67 19.74
C THR A 49 -17.57 15.99 18.36
N ALA A 50 -17.05 17.03 17.73
CA ALA A 50 -17.26 17.35 16.32
C ALA A 50 -15.95 17.10 15.55
N VAL A 51 -16.01 16.34 14.47
CA VAL A 51 -14.89 16.09 13.57
C VAL A 51 -15.08 16.91 12.30
N LEU A 52 -14.16 17.81 12.02
CA LEU A 52 -14.18 18.65 10.83
C LEU A 52 -13.25 18.05 9.77
N PRO A 53 -13.69 17.94 8.51
CA PRO A 53 -12.84 17.46 7.43
C PRO A 53 -11.74 18.47 7.12
N GLY A 54 -10.64 17.96 6.56
CA GLY A 54 -9.54 18.76 6.04
C GLY A 54 -9.24 18.42 4.58
N LEU A 55 -8.11 18.89 4.08
CA LEU A 55 -7.63 18.60 2.75
C LEU A 55 -6.59 17.49 2.80
N SER A 56 -6.86 16.34 2.16
CA SER A 56 -5.93 15.23 2.15
C SER A 56 -4.76 15.49 1.20
N SER A 57 -3.61 14.85 1.46
CA SER A 57 -2.46 14.91 0.54
C SER A 57 -2.79 14.33 -0.84
N LEU A 58 -3.71 13.37 -0.92
CA LEU A 58 -4.21 12.82 -2.19
C LEU A 58 -4.97 13.89 -2.99
N SER A 59 -6.02 14.48 -2.40
CA SER A 59 -6.82 15.50 -3.08
C SER A 59 -5.99 16.73 -3.46
N TYR A 60 -5.06 17.12 -2.56
CA TYR A 60 -4.16 18.23 -2.81
C TYR A 60 -3.21 17.94 -3.99
N LEU A 61 -2.52 16.79 -3.99
CA LEU A 61 -1.59 16.43 -5.07
C LEU A 61 -2.32 16.30 -6.40
N CYS A 62 -3.49 15.63 -6.44
CA CYS A 62 -4.27 15.50 -7.66
C CYS A 62 -4.75 16.86 -8.21
N ALA A 63 -5.14 17.78 -7.34
CA ALA A 63 -5.48 19.15 -7.74
C ALA A 63 -4.26 19.89 -8.36
N ARG A 64 -3.06 19.74 -7.75
CA ARG A 64 -1.81 20.31 -8.30
C ARG A 64 -1.43 19.71 -9.65
N LEU A 65 -1.73 18.43 -9.86
CA LEU A 65 -1.53 17.72 -11.13
C LEU A 65 -2.68 17.91 -12.13
N ARG A 66 -3.77 18.59 -11.73
CA ARG A 66 -4.98 18.82 -12.54
C ARG A 66 -5.64 17.52 -13.00
N THR A 67 -5.72 16.55 -12.12
CA THR A 67 -6.31 15.23 -12.38
C THR A 67 -7.32 14.85 -11.29
N SER A 68 -8.27 13.96 -11.62
CA SER A 68 -9.19 13.37 -10.63
C SER A 68 -8.47 12.29 -9.80
N TYR A 69 -9.13 11.81 -8.74
CA TYR A 69 -8.63 10.72 -7.90
C TYR A 69 -9.68 9.62 -7.64
N GLU A 70 -10.76 9.61 -8.42
CA GLU A 70 -11.86 8.66 -8.26
C GLU A 70 -11.43 7.21 -8.52
N ASP A 71 -10.50 7.02 -9.45
CA ASP A 71 -9.93 5.73 -9.87
C ASP A 71 -8.60 5.40 -9.18
N VAL A 72 -8.19 6.20 -8.20
CA VAL A 72 -6.88 6.03 -7.55
C VAL A 72 -6.96 5.04 -6.39
N ARG A 73 -6.22 3.94 -6.49
CA ARG A 73 -5.99 3.02 -5.39
C ARG A 73 -5.07 3.67 -4.34
N VAL A 74 -5.49 3.66 -3.08
CA VAL A 74 -4.70 4.26 -1.99
C VAL A 74 -4.03 3.19 -1.16
N VAL A 75 -2.71 3.32 -0.94
CA VAL A 75 -1.90 2.41 -0.14
C VAL A 75 -1.04 3.21 0.84
N SER A 76 -0.92 2.72 2.06
CA SER A 76 0.01 3.27 3.06
C SER A 76 1.16 2.31 3.29
N LEU A 77 2.38 2.80 3.05
CA LEU A 77 3.63 2.08 3.30
C LEU A 77 4.21 2.41 4.68
N HIS A 78 3.51 3.27 5.47
CA HIS A 78 3.93 3.62 6.82
C HIS A 78 3.81 2.43 7.78
N GLY A 79 4.93 1.98 8.33
CA GLY A 79 4.97 1.05 9.45
C GLY A 79 4.53 -0.39 9.17
N ARG A 80 4.39 -0.79 7.90
CA ARG A 80 4.09 -2.17 7.50
C ARG A 80 4.97 -2.57 6.31
N GLN A 81 5.44 -3.80 6.32
CA GLN A 81 5.97 -4.44 5.12
C GLN A 81 4.77 -4.74 4.20
N HIS A 82 4.44 -3.79 3.35
CA HIS A 82 3.41 -3.99 2.33
C HIS A 82 4.10 -4.16 0.99
N ASN A 83 3.88 -5.31 0.36
CA ASN A 83 4.38 -5.52 -1.00
C ASN A 83 3.55 -4.68 -1.97
N ILE A 84 4.15 -3.61 -2.48
CA ILE A 84 3.47 -2.68 -3.38
C ILE A 84 3.37 -3.19 -4.82
N LEU A 85 4.22 -4.12 -5.24
CA LEU A 85 4.29 -4.59 -6.63
C LEU A 85 2.96 -5.13 -7.16
N PRO A 86 2.23 -6.02 -6.45
CA PRO A 86 0.93 -6.49 -6.89
C PRO A 86 -0.11 -5.36 -7.02
N GLU A 87 -0.06 -4.37 -6.13
CA GLU A 87 -0.98 -3.24 -6.17
C GLU A 87 -0.74 -2.36 -7.40
N VAL A 88 0.53 -2.06 -7.73
CA VAL A 88 0.88 -1.26 -8.92
C VAL A 88 0.60 -2.05 -10.20
N ARG A 89 0.88 -3.37 -10.22
CA ARG A 89 0.55 -4.21 -11.38
C ARG A 89 -0.95 -4.27 -11.67
N ALA A 90 -1.78 -4.34 -10.64
CA ALA A 90 -3.23 -4.50 -10.79
C ALA A 90 -3.98 -3.18 -11.04
N ASN A 91 -3.39 -2.03 -10.80
CA ASN A 91 -4.08 -0.75 -10.87
C ASN A 91 -3.39 0.23 -11.82
N GLY A 92 -4.17 0.91 -12.63
CA GLY A 92 -3.67 1.97 -13.52
C GLY A 92 -3.15 3.19 -12.77
N ARG A 93 -3.71 3.48 -11.58
CA ARG A 93 -3.31 4.61 -10.75
C ARG A 93 -3.29 4.24 -9.28
N LEU A 94 -2.22 4.59 -8.59
CA LEU A 94 -2.04 4.27 -7.18
C LEU A 94 -1.41 5.45 -6.45
N PHE A 95 -1.98 5.81 -5.31
CA PHE A 95 -1.41 6.80 -4.39
C PHE A 95 -0.77 6.10 -3.19
N ALA A 96 0.51 6.37 -2.98
CA ALA A 96 1.28 5.81 -1.88
C ALA A 96 1.62 6.89 -0.85
N LEU A 97 1.21 6.64 0.40
CA LEU A 97 1.76 7.33 1.56
C LEU A 97 3.08 6.67 1.92
N VAL A 98 4.17 7.36 1.67
CA VAL A 98 5.53 6.88 1.99
C VAL A 98 6.06 7.56 3.24
N GLY A 99 6.87 6.86 4.01
CA GLY A 99 7.47 7.38 5.25
C GLY A 99 8.96 7.17 5.32
N GLY A 100 9.63 7.99 6.13
CA GLY A 100 11.06 7.93 6.34
C GLY A 100 11.88 8.69 5.30
N GLU A 101 13.16 8.86 5.60
CA GLU A 101 14.08 9.67 4.78
C GLU A 101 14.31 9.12 3.38
N ARG A 102 14.23 7.81 3.22
CA ARG A 102 14.45 7.10 1.94
C ARG A 102 13.17 6.52 1.34
N GLY A 103 12.01 6.89 1.83
CA GLY A 103 10.74 6.28 1.45
C GLY A 103 10.45 6.30 -0.05
N ILE A 104 10.75 7.40 -0.74
CA ILE A 104 10.60 7.50 -2.21
C ILE A 104 11.66 6.67 -2.94
N ASN A 105 12.93 6.73 -2.49
CA ASN A 105 14.00 5.95 -3.12
C ASN A 105 13.72 4.45 -3.02
N ASP A 106 13.33 3.98 -1.84
CA ASP A 106 13.03 2.57 -1.59
C ASP A 106 11.79 2.11 -2.38
N LEU A 107 10.76 2.96 -2.49
CA LEU A 107 9.62 2.73 -3.36
C LEU A 107 10.05 2.58 -4.83
N CYS A 108 10.80 3.55 -5.36
CA CYS A 108 11.24 3.55 -6.77
C CYS A 108 12.18 2.38 -7.06
N ARG A 109 13.07 2.03 -6.13
CA ARG A 109 13.94 0.86 -6.25
C ARG A 109 13.13 -0.43 -6.28
N THR A 110 12.18 -0.61 -5.36
CA THR A 110 11.30 -1.78 -5.32
C THR A 110 10.53 -1.93 -6.63
N LEU A 111 10.00 -0.83 -7.18
CA LEU A 111 9.31 -0.86 -8.47
C LEU A 111 10.26 -1.26 -9.61
N THR A 112 11.46 -0.72 -9.63
CA THR A 112 12.47 -1.00 -10.68
C THR A 112 12.95 -2.46 -10.62
N GLU A 113 13.25 -2.98 -9.45
CA GLU A 113 13.62 -4.37 -9.24
C GLU A 113 12.48 -5.35 -9.54
N GLY A 114 11.23 -4.89 -9.46
CA GLY A 114 10.03 -5.64 -9.79
C GLY A 114 9.53 -5.45 -11.23
N ASP A 115 10.40 -5.08 -12.19
CA ASP A 115 10.07 -4.86 -13.61
C ASP A 115 9.04 -3.74 -13.88
N LEU A 116 8.83 -2.85 -12.89
CA LEU A 116 7.95 -1.68 -12.98
C LEU A 116 8.72 -0.37 -13.04
N GLY A 117 9.99 -0.40 -13.42
CA GLY A 117 10.83 0.80 -13.55
C GLY A 117 10.32 1.84 -14.56
N HIS A 118 9.46 1.41 -15.48
CA HIS A 118 8.86 2.23 -16.54
C HIS A 118 7.63 3.05 -16.09
N VAL A 119 7.01 2.73 -14.95
CA VAL A 119 5.80 3.43 -14.51
C VAL A 119 6.10 4.90 -14.17
N SER A 120 5.16 5.79 -14.46
CA SER A 120 5.31 7.20 -14.11
C SER A 120 5.05 7.41 -12.62
N VAL A 121 5.92 8.20 -11.98
CA VAL A 121 5.78 8.54 -10.56
C VAL A 121 5.80 10.06 -10.39
N TYR A 122 4.80 10.59 -9.72
CA TYR A 122 4.72 11.99 -9.31
C TYR A 122 4.94 12.06 -7.81
N VAL A 123 6.03 12.68 -7.41
CA VAL A 123 6.40 12.82 -5.99
C VAL A 123 5.99 14.19 -5.49
N GLY A 124 5.03 14.23 -4.58
CA GLY A 124 4.64 15.46 -3.86
C GLY A 124 5.39 15.56 -2.54
N GLN A 125 6.22 16.58 -2.39
CA GLN A 125 7.05 16.83 -1.22
C GLN A 125 6.55 18.06 -0.49
N ARG A 126 6.40 17.96 0.84
CA ARG A 126 5.98 19.07 1.74
C ARG A 126 4.78 19.84 1.20
N LEU A 127 3.77 19.11 0.74
CA LEU A 127 2.57 19.68 0.12
C LEU A 127 1.89 20.68 1.06
N GLY A 128 1.58 21.88 0.52
CA GLY A 128 0.98 22.98 1.27
C GLY A 128 1.96 23.81 2.12
N TYR A 129 3.25 23.48 2.13
CA TYR A 129 4.30 24.27 2.77
C TYR A 129 4.96 25.24 1.78
N PRO A 130 5.64 26.31 2.27
CA PRO A 130 6.30 27.29 1.39
C PRO A 130 7.37 26.69 0.48
N ASP A 131 7.96 25.58 0.87
CA ASP A 131 8.98 24.82 0.14
C ASP A 131 8.40 23.57 -0.55
N GLU A 132 7.12 23.60 -0.90
CA GLU A 132 6.46 22.56 -1.68
C GLU A 132 7.20 22.29 -2.98
N ARG A 133 7.41 21.03 -3.29
CA ARG A 133 8.01 20.60 -4.54
C ARG A 133 7.29 19.39 -5.11
N ILE A 134 7.01 19.42 -6.41
CA ILE A 134 6.47 18.27 -7.14
C ILE A 134 7.49 17.86 -8.21
N VAL A 135 7.88 16.58 -8.19
CA VAL A 135 8.83 15.99 -9.15
C VAL A 135 8.10 14.90 -9.90
N ARG A 136 8.39 14.78 -11.20
CA ARG A 136 7.88 13.74 -12.08
C ARG A 136 9.03 13.02 -12.76
N GLY A 137 8.90 11.70 -12.91
CA GLY A 137 9.81 10.85 -13.68
C GLY A 137 9.28 9.42 -13.71
N THR A 138 10.02 8.53 -14.36
CA THR A 138 9.78 7.08 -14.20
C THR A 138 10.34 6.60 -12.86
N ALA A 139 9.87 5.44 -12.39
CA ALA A 139 10.40 4.87 -11.15
C ALA A 139 11.93 4.66 -11.24
N ALA A 140 12.44 4.21 -12.39
CA ALA A 140 13.88 4.02 -12.63
C ALA A 140 14.66 5.33 -12.53
N GLU A 141 14.15 6.44 -13.10
CA GLU A 141 14.80 7.76 -13.06
C GLU A 141 14.82 8.37 -11.65
N LEU A 142 13.85 8.02 -10.81
CA LEU A 142 13.68 8.63 -9.50
C LEU A 142 14.33 7.84 -8.35
N THR A 143 15.02 6.74 -8.65
CA THR A 143 15.61 5.83 -7.64
C THR A 143 16.64 6.53 -6.74
N ASP A 144 17.47 7.40 -7.29
CA ASP A 144 18.59 8.03 -6.58
C ASP A 144 18.39 9.54 -6.32
N GLY A 145 17.14 10.02 -6.40
CA GLY A 145 16.82 11.42 -6.14
C GLY A 145 16.94 11.78 -4.64
N VAL A 146 16.97 13.09 -4.36
CA VAL A 146 16.89 13.61 -2.99
C VAL A 146 15.49 14.11 -2.73
N TYR A 147 14.84 13.53 -1.73
CA TYR A 147 13.43 13.81 -1.38
C TYR A 147 13.29 14.20 0.08
N ALA A 148 12.29 15.05 0.34
CA ALA A 148 11.93 15.38 1.72
C ALA A 148 11.29 14.15 2.42
N PRO A 149 11.51 13.94 3.73
CA PRO A 149 10.87 12.84 4.47
C PRO A 149 9.34 12.91 4.45
N LEU A 150 8.77 14.12 4.38
CA LEU A 150 7.33 14.34 4.23
C LEU A 150 6.97 14.34 2.73
N SER A 151 6.83 13.15 2.17
CA SER A 151 6.53 12.95 0.75
C SER A 151 5.42 11.94 0.54
N VAL A 152 4.74 12.07 -0.59
CA VAL A 152 3.74 11.13 -1.10
C VAL A 152 4.01 10.88 -2.57
N ALA A 153 3.53 9.76 -3.11
CA ALA A 153 3.69 9.44 -4.53
C ALA A 153 2.34 9.09 -5.17
N LEU A 154 2.08 9.63 -6.35
CA LEU A 154 1.08 9.13 -7.28
C LEU A 154 1.81 8.35 -8.38
N ILE A 155 1.43 7.09 -8.57
CA ILE A 155 2.02 6.18 -9.56
C ILE A 155 0.99 5.94 -10.65
N GLU A 156 1.42 6.04 -11.90
CA GLU A 156 0.57 5.73 -13.06
C GLU A 156 1.22 4.58 -13.84
N ASN A 157 0.49 3.46 -13.91
CA ASN A 157 0.84 2.29 -14.70
C ASN A 157 -0.04 2.28 -15.96
N PRO A 158 0.51 2.52 -17.15
CA PRO A 158 -0.26 2.55 -18.39
C PRO A 158 -0.77 1.16 -18.83
N HIS A 159 -0.20 0.08 -18.27
CA HIS A 159 -0.50 -1.30 -18.65
C HIS A 159 -0.78 -2.15 -17.41
N PRO A 160 -1.87 -1.87 -16.66
CA PRO A 160 -2.19 -2.68 -15.49
C PRO A 160 -2.59 -4.09 -15.90
N ASP A 161 -2.09 -5.08 -15.16
CA ASP A 161 -2.54 -6.46 -15.28
C ASP A 161 -3.81 -6.64 -14.43
N ALA A 162 -4.94 -6.64 -15.10
CA ALA A 162 -6.25 -6.77 -14.47
C ALA A 162 -6.73 -8.23 -14.39
N VAL A 163 -5.87 -9.21 -14.68
CA VAL A 163 -6.25 -10.63 -14.60
C VAL A 163 -6.53 -11.00 -13.15
N VAL A 164 -7.75 -11.45 -12.90
CA VAL A 164 -8.24 -11.83 -11.55
C VAL A 164 -8.49 -13.34 -11.41
N THR A 165 -8.45 -14.07 -12.52
CA THR A 165 -8.67 -15.52 -12.53
C THR A 165 -7.35 -16.28 -12.40
N PRO A 166 -7.33 -17.43 -11.69
CA PRO A 166 -6.18 -18.32 -11.71
C PRO A 166 -5.97 -18.92 -13.12
N GLY A 167 -4.80 -19.46 -13.38
CA GLY A 167 -4.51 -20.14 -14.64
C GLY A 167 -3.19 -19.72 -15.27
N LEU A 168 -2.17 -19.50 -14.47
CA LEU A 168 -0.82 -19.34 -15.01
C LEU A 168 -0.43 -20.54 -15.86
N PRO A 169 0.19 -20.33 -17.03
CA PRO A 169 0.61 -21.44 -17.89
C PRO A 169 1.69 -22.30 -17.21
N ASP A 170 1.79 -23.55 -17.60
CA ASP A 170 2.73 -24.49 -16.97
C ASP A 170 4.19 -24.10 -17.14
N ASP A 171 4.55 -23.42 -18.21
CA ASP A 171 5.89 -22.93 -18.52
C ASP A 171 6.30 -21.69 -17.70
N ALA A 172 5.36 -21.05 -17.00
CA ALA A 172 5.68 -20.00 -16.02
C ALA A 172 6.41 -20.56 -14.77
N PHE A 173 6.47 -21.88 -14.59
CA PHE A 173 7.07 -22.53 -13.42
C PHE A 173 8.31 -23.34 -13.79
N LEU A 174 9.37 -23.14 -13.03
CA LEU A 174 10.57 -23.96 -13.14
C LEU A 174 10.31 -25.38 -12.59
N ARG A 175 10.52 -26.40 -13.42
CA ARG A 175 10.31 -27.81 -13.06
C ARG A 175 11.59 -28.58 -12.85
N SER A 176 12.71 -28.01 -13.26
CA SER A 176 14.04 -28.61 -13.07
C SER A 176 15.09 -27.52 -13.12
N ALA A 177 16.19 -27.73 -12.41
CA ALA A 177 17.43 -26.99 -12.60
C ALA A 177 18.45 -27.94 -13.28
N GLU A 178 19.53 -27.36 -13.83
CA GLU A 178 20.57 -28.14 -14.49
C GLU A 178 21.12 -29.24 -13.56
N GLY A 179 21.06 -30.50 -14.00
CA GLY A 179 21.49 -31.66 -13.21
C GLY A 179 20.48 -32.18 -12.18
N MET A 180 19.27 -31.58 -12.09
CA MET A 180 18.24 -32.03 -11.17
C MET A 180 17.09 -32.78 -11.86
N PRO A 181 16.43 -33.74 -11.17
CA PRO A 181 15.26 -34.43 -11.74
C PRO A 181 14.09 -33.45 -11.95
N VAL A 182 13.27 -33.74 -12.94
CA VAL A 182 12.06 -32.95 -13.22
C VAL A 182 11.04 -33.16 -12.10
N VAL A 183 10.66 -32.08 -11.43
CA VAL A 183 9.65 -32.11 -10.37
C VAL A 183 8.26 -32.25 -10.98
N PRO A 184 7.41 -33.21 -10.53
CA PRO A 184 6.03 -33.29 -10.93
C PRO A 184 5.29 -31.99 -10.62
N MET A 185 4.36 -31.61 -11.50
CA MET A 185 3.58 -30.37 -11.34
C MET A 185 2.13 -30.63 -11.69
N THR A 186 1.22 -30.10 -10.87
CA THR A 186 -0.21 -30.07 -11.17
C THR A 186 -0.45 -29.20 -12.40
N LYS A 187 -1.11 -29.75 -13.41
CA LYS A 187 -1.39 -29.06 -14.68
C LYS A 187 -2.31 -27.86 -14.47
N SER A 188 -2.17 -26.83 -15.33
CA SER A 188 -2.90 -25.56 -15.21
C SER A 188 -4.41 -25.76 -15.08
N GLU A 189 -4.99 -26.66 -15.88
CA GLU A 189 -6.43 -26.97 -15.86
C GLU A 189 -6.87 -27.55 -14.50
N VAL A 190 -6.06 -28.41 -13.91
CA VAL A 190 -6.32 -29.01 -12.60
C VAL A 190 -6.13 -27.97 -11.50
N ARG A 191 -5.08 -27.13 -11.58
CA ARG A 191 -4.86 -26.03 -10.63
C ARG A 191 -6.06 -25.09 -10.58
N VAL A 192 -6.54 -24.63 -11.76
CA VAL A 192 -7.70 -23.74 -11.85
C VAL A 192 -8.93 -24.34 -11.18
N VAL A 193 -9.22 -25.64 -11.42
CA VAL A 193 -10.34 -26.32 -10.78
C VAL A 193 -10.17 -26.40 -9.27
N CYS A 194 -8.98 -26.74 -8.77
CA CYS A 194 -8.68 -26.80 -7.36
C CYS A 194 -8.89 -25.44 -6.69
N LEU A 195 -8.31 -24.38 -7.26
CA LEU A 195 -8.42 -23.02 -6.70
C LEU A 195 -9.87 -22.52 -6.68
N SER A 196 -10.63 -22.79 -7.75
CA SER A 196 -12.05 -22.47 -7.80
C SER A 196 -12.86 -23.18 -6.72
N LYS A 197 -12.54 -24.45 -6.41
CA LYS A 197 -13.21 -25.22 -5.34
C LYS A 197 -12.82 -24.77 -3.95
N LEU A 198 -11.59 -24.29 -3.74
CA LEU A 198 -11.12 -23.75 -2.45
C LEU A 198 -11.83 -22.47 -2.06
N ARG A 199 -12.40 -21.71 -3.01
CA ARG A 199 -13.13 -20.45 -2.75
C ARG A 199 -12.34 -19.48 -1.87
N LEU A 200 -11.10 -19.24 -2.23
CA LEU A 200 -10.21 -18.37 -1.49
C LEU A 200 -10.72 -16.93 -1.45
N THR A 201 -10.43 -16.27 -0.35
CA THR A 201 -10.62 -14.83 -0.17
C THR A 201 -9.25 -14.15 -0.10
N GLU A 202 -9.20 -12.85 -0.25
CA GLU A 202 -7.96 -12.07 -0.12
C GLU A 202 -7.22 -12.30 1.22
N ARG A 203 -7.94 -12.77 2.28
CA ARG A 203 -7.41 -12.96 3.63
C ARG A 203 -7.26 -14.43 4.01
N SER A 204 -7.39 -15.35 3.08
CA SER A 204 -7.27 -16.78 3.36
C SER A 204 -5.88 -17.14 3.87
N VAL A 205 -5.83 -18.04 4.85
CA VAL A 205 -4.61 -18.71 5.30
C VAL A 205 -4.62 -20.11 4.73
N CYS A 206 -3.63 -20.45 3.91
CA CYS A 206 -3.58 -21.69 3.15
C CYS A 206 -2.33 -22.49 3.49
N TRP A 207 -2.48 -23.83 3.46
CA TRP A 207 -1.37 -24.77 3.55
C TRP A 207 -1.33 -25.60 2.29
N ASP A 208 -0.18 -25.65 1.64
CA ASP A 208 0.12 -26.53 0.50
C ASP A 208 1.11 -27.57 0.96
N ILE A 209 0.61 -28.80 1.20
CA ILE A 209 1.42 -29.92 1.68
C ILE A 209 1.81 -30.79 0.49
N GLY A 210 3.12 -30.95 0.27
CA GLY A 210 3.66 -31.54 -0.94
C GLY A 210 3.63 -30.54 -2.10
N ALA A 211 4.16 -29.34 -1.87
CA ALA A 211 4.06 -28.21 -2.77
C ALA A 211 4.77 -28.41 -4.12
N GLY A 212 5.78 -29.31 -4.19
CA GLY A 212 6.53 -29.61 -5.38
C GLY A 212 7.15 -28.37 -6.01
N THR A 213 6.70 -28.02 -7.21
CA THR A 213 7.12 -26.78 -7.90
C THR A 213 6.61 -25.50 -7.28
N GLY A 214 5.74 -25.58 -6.27
CA GLY A 214 5.05 -24.44 -5.68
C GLY A 214 3.99 -23.81 -6.59
N SER A 215 3.64 -24.44 -7.70
CA SER A 215 2.71 -23.84 -8.68
C SER A 215 1.30 -23.58 -8.11
N VAL A 216 0.80 -24.44 -7.23
CA VAL A 216 -0.48 -24.24 -6.53
C VAL A 216 -0.32 -23.16 -5.48
N SER A 217 0.78 -23.19 -4.70
CA SER A 217 1.09 -22.18 -3.67
C SER A 217 1.13 -20.76 -4.24
N VAL A 218 1.82 -20.60 -5.40
CA VAL A 218 1.92 -19.29 -6.07
C VAL A 218 0.54 -18.79 -6.48
N GLU A 219 -0.27 -19.62 -7.12
CA GLU A 219 -1.61 -19.22 -7.55
C GLU A 219 -2.56 -18.98 -6.37
N MET A 220 -2.43 -19.73 -5.26
CA MET A 220 -3.12 -19.41 -4.01
C MET A 220 -2.73 -18.04 -3.46
N ALA A 221 -1.43 -17.72 -3.47
CA ALA A 221 -0.93 -16.43 -2.98
C ALA A 221 -1.41 -15.24 -3.83
N LEU A 222 -1.55 -15.43 -5.14
CA LEU A 222 -2.12 -14.42 -6.04
C LEU A 222 -3.60 -14.12 -5.74
N GLN A 223 -4.34 -15.08 -5.17
CA GLN A 223 -5.72 -14.86 -4.72
C GLN A 223 -5.77 -14.31 -3.28
N ALA A 224 -4.94 -14.83 -2.38
CA ALA A 224 -4.91 -14.47 -0.95
C ALA A 224 -3.94 -13.30 -0.68
N LYS A 225 -4.10 -12.18 -1.37
CA LYS A 225 -3.17 -11.01 -1.36
C LYS A 225 -2.96 -10.39 0.02
N GLN A 226 -3.89 -10.55 0.95
CA GLN A 226 -3.84 -10.06 2.34
C GLN A 226 -3.76 -11.20 3.36
N GLY A 227 -3.61 -12.43 2.87
CA GLY A 227 -3.55 -13.65 3.64
C GLY A 227 -2.13 -14.21 3.78
N LEU A 228 -2.05 -15.52 3.93
CA LEU A 228 -0.78 -16.24 4.05
C LEU A 228 -0.89 -17.58 3.34
N VAL A 229 0.15 -17.94 2.58
CA VAL A 229 0.29 -19.29 2.01
C VAL A 229 1.55 -19.93 2.56
N CYS A 230 1.41 -21.07 3.20
CA CYS A 230 2.50 -21.89 3.72
C CYS A 230 2.69 -23.08 2.79
N ALA A 231 3.82 -23.16 2.10
CA ALA A 231 4.20 -24.28 1.26
C ALA A 231 5.16 -25.19 2.04
N VAL A 232 4.88 -26.49 2.04
CA VAL A 232 5.69 -27.52 2.71
C VAL A 232 5.98 -28.65 1.72
N GLU A 233 7.26 -28.98 1.56
CA GLU A 233 7.73 -30.08 0.72
C GLU A 233 8.40 -31.17 1.56
#